data_64b05105e41bf316ecda0fae132a8df3
#
_entry.id   64b05105e41bf316ecda0fae132a8df3
#
_cell.length_a   1.000
_cell.length_b   1.000
_cell.length_c   1.000
_cell.angle_alpha   90.00
_cell.angle_beta   90.00
_cell.angle_gamma   90.00
#
_symmetry.space_group_name_H-M   'P 1'
#
loop_
_entity.id
_entity.type
_entity.pdbx_description
1 polymer ?
#
loop_
_entity_poly.entity_id
_entity_poly.type
_entity_poly.pdbx_seq_one_letter_code
_entity_poly.pdbx_strand_id
1 'polypeptide(L)'
;MHGVGKVSIQMDLKTKMMISIIVPCLNEEEVLPLFYQTLEALIPDLGTEIEYIFVDDGSTDRTLEVLKAYREQNSAVHYISFSRNFGKEAALYAGLQQASGDLVVVMDADLQDPPNLLL
;
A
#
# COMPACT_ATOMS: atom_id res chain seq x y z
N MET A 1 -26.18 -30.57 -4.65
CA MET A 1 -26.05 -30.09 -4.29
C MET A 1 -25.56 -29.20 -4.45
N HIS A 2 -25.68 -29.01 -4.77
CA HIS A 2 -25.12 -27.78 -4.97
C HIS A 2 -24.66 -27.08 -3.71
N GLY A 3 -24.70 -27.75 -2.65
CA GLY A 3 -24.30 -27.19 -1.38
C GLY A 3 -22.84 -26.81 -1.30
N VAL A 4 -21.96 -27.66 -1.80
CA VAL A 4 -20.53 -27.37 -1.74
C VAL A 4 -20.18 -26.16 -2.58
N GLY A 5 -20.72 -26.06 -3.77
CA GLY A 5 -20.44 -24.93 -4.63
C GLY A 5 -20.96 -23.63 -4.02
N LYS A 6 -22.14 -23.66 -3.43
CA LYS A 6 -22.70 -22.46 -2.81
C LYS A 6 -21.87 -22.01 -1.61
N VAL A 7 -21.39 -22.95 -0.82
CA VAL A 7 -20.57 -22.59 0.34
C VAL A 7 -19.29 -21.92 -0.12
N SER A 8 -18.65 -22.45 -1.15
CA SER A 8 -17.43 -21.84 -1.67
C SER A 8 -17.68 -20.42 -2.18
N ILE A 9 -18.78 -20.24 -2.92
CA ILE A 9 -19.10 -18.91 -3.44
C ILE A 9 -19.38 -17.93 -2.31
N GLN A 10 -20.09 -18.37 -1.28
CA GLN A 10 -20.38 -17.50 -0.17
C GLN A 10 -19.12 -17.12 0.60
N MET A 11 -18.18 -18.04 0.73
CA MET A 11 -16.93 -17.70 1.38
C MET A 11 -16.14 -16.68 0.57
N ASP A 12 -16.15 -16.82 -0.75
CA ASP A 12 -15.46 -15.88 -1.60
C ASP A 12 -16.06 -14.48 -1.48
N LEU A 13 -17.37 -14.40 -1.35
CA LEU A 13 -18.04 -13.12 -1.19
C LEU A 13 -17.75 -12.49 0.16
N LYS A 14 -17.57 -13.29 1.19
CA LYS A 14 -17.27 -12.80 2.52
C LYS A 14 -15.80 -12.48 2.70
N THR A 15 -14.95 -13.28 2.09
CA THR A 15 -13.51 -13.11 2.20
C THR A 15 -13.05 -12.23 1.07
N LYS A 16 -12.93 -10.96 1.35
CA LYS A 16 -12.47 -10.01 0.35
C LYS A 16 -11.01 -10.24 0.07
N MET A 17 -10.64 -10.06 -1.19
CA MET A 17 -9.24 -10.06 -1.57
C MET A 17 -8.56 -8.87 -0.92
N MET A 18 -7.37 -9.08 -0.39
CA MET A 18 -6.55 -7.99 0.12
C MET A 18 -5.41 -7.71 -0.83
N ILE A 19 -5.18 -6.45 -1.10
CA ILE A 19 -4.06 -6.01 -1.92
C ILE A 19 -3.09 -5.25 -1.03
N SER A 20 -1.82 -5.66 -1.07
CA SER A 20 -0.75 -4.94 -0.40
C SER A 20 -0.08 -4.02 -1.39
N ILE A 21 -0.08 -2.73 -1.11
CA ILE A 21 0.57 -1.74 -1.95
C ILE A 21 1.88 -1.35 -1.29
N ILE A 22 2.99 -1.69 -1.93
CA ILE A 22 4.33 -1.37 -1.44
C ILE A 22 4.77 -0.09 -2.11
N VAL A 23 5.12 0.91 -1.30
CA VAL A 23 5.50 2.23 -1.79
C VAL A 23 6.87 2.59 -1.24
N PRO A 24 7.94 2.40 -2.02
CA PRO A 24 9.26 2.87 -1.58
C PRO A 24 9.27 4.39 -1.63
N CYS A 25 9.82 5.01 -0.60
CA CYS A 25 9.86 6.46 -0.47
C CYS A 25 11.28 6.93 -0.18
N LEU A 26 11.67 8.01 -0.86
CA LEU A 26 12.92 8.69 -0.55
C LEU A 26 12.70 10.16 -0.84
N ASN A 27 12.61 10.96 0.24
CA ASN A 27 12.37 12.40 0.14
C ASN A 27 11.14 12.73 -0.69
N GLU A 28 10.01 12.18 -0.25
CA GLU A 28 8.74 12.29 -0.97
C GLU A 28 7.70 13.12 -0.20
N GLU A 29 8.13 13.97 0.75
CA GLU A 29 7.18 14.69 1.59
C GLU A 29 6.20 15.55 0.80
N GLU A 30 6.62 16.07 -0.34
CA GLU A 30 5.76 16.95 -1.14
C GLU A 30 4.74 16.18 -1.97
N VAL A 31 5.09 14.99 -2.45
CA VAL A 31 4.20 14.24 -3.35
C VAL A 31 3.33 13.23 -2.62
N LEU A 32 3.72 12.79 -1.43
CA LEU A 32 2.95 11.79 -0.69
C LEU A 32 1.50 12.19 -0.43
N PRO A 33 1.19 13.43 -0.06
CA PRO A 33 -0.21 13.78 0.19
C PRO A 33 -1.11 13.59 -1.01
N LEU A 34 -0.66 13.98 -2.20
CA LEU A 34 -1.45 13.78 -3.41
C LEU A 34 -1.59 12.30 -3.73
N PHE A 35 -0.52 11.55 -3.61
CA PHE A 35 -0.53 10.10 -3.84
C PHE A 35 -1.54 9.42 -2.94
N TYR A 36 -1.46 9.69 -1.64
CA TYR A 36 -2.31 9.05 -0.66
C TYR A 36 -3.78 9.43 -0.86
N GLN A 37 -4.06 10.71 -1.06
CA GLN A 37 -5.43 11.17 -1.30
C GLN A 37 -6.01 10.53 -2.54
N THR A 38 -5.22 10.44 -3.60
CA THR A 38 -5.68 9.87 -4.86
C THR A 38 -6.07 8.41 -4.68
N LEU A 39 -5.23 7.63 -4.01
CA LEU A 39 -5.53 6.22 -3.80
C LEU A 39 -6.70 6.03 -2.87
N GLU A 40 -6.79 6.82 -1.79
CA GLU A 40 -7.90 6.70 -0.85
C GLU A 40 -9.24 7.00 -1.53
N ALA A 41 -9.25 7.87 -2.52
CA ALA A 41 -10.45 8.17 -3.28
C ALA A 41 -10.85 7.02 -4.22
N LEU A 42 -9.88 6.25 -4.71
CA LEU A 42 -10.13 5.15 -5.63
C LEU A 42 -10.50 3.85 -4.95
N ILE A 43 -10.00 3.62 -3.73
CA ILE A 43 -10.15 2.34 -3.05
C ILE A 43 -11.61 1.91 -2.90
N PRO A 44 -12.56 2.77 -2.52
CA PRO A 44 -13.94 2.32 -2.39
C PRO A 44 -14.52 1.73 -3.67
N ASP A 45 -14.06 2.21 -4.82
CA ASP A 45 -14.57 1.73 -6.11
C ASP A 45 -13.98 0.37 -6.48
N LEU A 46 -12.87 -0.02 -5.87
CA LEU A 46 -12.22 -1.28 -6.19
C LEU A 46 -12.91 -2.48 -5.52
N GLY A 47 -13.63 -2.24 -4.44
CA GLY A 47 -14.32 -3.31 -3.72
C GLY A 47 -13.41 -4.32 -3.07
N THR A 48 -12.16 -3.95 -2.80
CA THR A 48 -11.19 -4.82 -2.15
C THR A 48 -10.62 -4.12 -0.93
N GLU A 49 -9.97 -4.90 -0.07
CA GLU A 49 -9.27 -4.33 1.06
C GLU A 49 -7.84 -4.00 0.64
N ILE A 50 -7.35 -2.89 1.15
CA ILE A 50 -6.01 -2.41 0.81
C ILE A 50 -5.21 -2.23 2.10
N GLU A 51 -3.97 -2.67 2.08
CA GLU A 51 -3.00 -2.24 3.08
C GLU A 51 -1.87 -1.54 2.37
N TYR A 52 -1.37 -0.48 2.97
CA TYR A 52 -0.20 0.23 2.46
C TYR A 52 1.02 -0.20 3.23
N ILE A 53 2.12 -0.39 2.54
CA ILE A 53 3.41 -0.63 3.17
C ILE A 53 4.38 0.38 2.59
N PHE A 54 4.51 1.51 3.27
CA PHE A 54 5.46 2.53 2.86
C PHE A 54 6.83 2.16 3.42
N VAL A 55 7.84 2.21 2.60
CA VAL A 55 9.20 1.95 3.07
C VAL A 55 10.02 3.22 2.88
N ASP A 56 10.34 3.87 3.98
CA ASP A 56 11.15 5.08 3.96
C ASP A 56 12.62 4.68 3.89
N ASP A 57 13.23 4.88 2.75
CA ASP A 57 14.60 4.46 2.45
C ASP A 57 15.60 5.53 2.89
N GLY A 58 15.48 5.97 4.14
CA GLY A 58 16.43 6.89 4.73
C GLY A 58 16.25 8.34 4.29
N SER A 59 15.00 8.82 4.22
CA SER A 59 14.73 10.19 3.82
C SER A 59 15.36 11.19 4.80
N THR A 60 15.78 12.31 4.26
CA THR A 60 16.32 13.43 5.06
C THR A 60 15.31 14.54 5.23
N ASP A 61 14.18 14.48 4.54
CA ASP A 61 13.11 15.45 4.69
C ASP A 61 12.08 14.93 5.72
N ARG A 62 10.84 15.39 5.64
CA ARG A 62 9.79 15.04 6.59
C ARG A 62 8.95 13.86 6.13
N THR A 63 9.42 13.06 5.21
CA THR A 63 8.69 11.89 4.72
C THR A 63 8.24 10.99 5.86
N LEU A 64 9.15 10.64 6.78
CA LEU A 64 8.80 9.74 7.88
C LEU A 64 7.70 10.32 8.75
N GLU A 65 7.73 11.61 9.01
CA GLU A 65 6.69 12.25 9.82
C GLU A 65 5.33 12.16 9.14
N VAL A 66 5.29 12.32 7.82
CA VAL A 66 4.06 12.18 7.05
C VAL A 66 3.51 10.75 7.19
N LEU A 67 4.38 9.75 7.06
CA LEU A 67 3.95 8.35 7.17
C LEU A 67 3.42 8.03 8.56
N LYS A 68 4.07 8.55 9.60
CA LYS A 68 3.60 8.34 10.97
C LYS A 68 2.21 8.93 11.17
N ALA A 69 1.95 10.10 10.60
CA ALA A 69 0.63 10.72 10.69
C ALA A 69 -0.43 9.87 9.99
N TYR A 70 -0.11 9.31 8.83
CA TYR A 70 -1.05 8.45 8.12
C TYR A 70 -1.37 7.20 8.94
N ARG A 71 -0.37 6.61 9.56
CA ARG A 71 -0.58 5.43 10.39
C ARG A 71 -1.51 5.73 11.55
N GLU A 72 -1.38 6.89 12.18
CA GLU A 72 -2.24 7.26 13.28
C GLU A 72 -3.71 7.36 12.86
N GLN A 73 -3.96 7.77 11.63
CA GLN A 73 -5.31 7.98 11.14
C GLN A 73 -5.90 6.73 10.47
N ASN A 74 -5.06 5.81 10.01
CA ASN A 74 -5.51 4.68 9.21
C ASN A 74 -4.73 3.44 9.58
N SER A 75 -5.39 2.48 10.19
CA SER A 75 -4.74 1.25 10.62
C SER A 75 -4.27 0.38 9.47
N ALA A 76 -4.73 0.64 8.25
CA ALA A 76 -4.27 -0.08 7.07
C ALA A 76 -2.92 0.43 6.56
N VAL A 77 -2.41 1.52 7.14
CA VAL A 77 -1.10 2.05 6.77
C VAL A 77 -0.04 1.44 7.66
N HIS A 78 0.96 0.83 7.04
CA HIS A 78 2.15 0.34 7.72
C HIS A 78 3.34 1.05 7.12
N TYR A 79 4.38 1.26 7.91
CA TYR A 79 5.60 1.84 7.38
C TYR A 79 6.82 1.17 8.00
N ILE A 80 7.90 1.19 7.22
CA ILE A 80 9.21 0.71 7.64
C ILE A 80 10.16 1.88 7.42
N SER A 81 11.00 2.16 8.40
CA SER A 81 11.95 3.26 8.31
C SER A 81 13.37 2.72 8.36
N PHE A 82 14.14 2.97 7.32
CA PHE A 82 15.56 2.62 7.29
C PHE A 82 16.35 3.76 7.93
N SER A 83 17.43 3.40 8.62
CA SER A 83 18.28 4.38 9.27
C SER A 83 19.11 5.20 8.27
N ARG A 84 19.26 4.70 7.05
CA ARG A 84 19.93 5.39 5.96
C ARG A 84 19.45 4.83 4.65
N ASN A 85 19.89 5.42 3.55
CA ASN A 85 19.52 4.94 2.23
C ASN A 85 20.24 3.61 1.95
N PHE A 86 19.48 2.56 1.72
CA PHE A 86 19.99 1.25 1.35
C PHE A 86 19.67 0.88 -0.10
N GLY A 87 18.84 1.67 -0.76
CA GLY A 87 18.49 1.44 -2.14
C GLY A 87 17.09 0.89 -2.32
N LYS A 88 16.58 1.06 -3.54
CA LYS A 88 15.21 0.69 -3.87
C LYS A 88 14.98 -0.81 -3.74
N GLU A 89 15.97 -1.62 -4.11
CA GLU A 89 15.80 -3.07 -3.99
C GLU A 89 15.63 -3.51 -2.56
N ALA A 90 16.41 -2.91 -1.64
CA ALA A 90 16.27 -3.22 -0.23
C ALA A 90 14.90 -2.81 0.29
N ALA A 91 14.40 -1.66 -0.17
CA ALA A 91 13.07 -1.19 0.23
C ALA A 91 11.98 -2.13 -0.27
N LEU A 92 12.07 -2.58 -1.51
CA LEU A 92 11.10 -3.52 -2.06
C LEU A 92 11.12 -4.84 -1.30
N TYR A 93 12.31 -5.33 -0.98
CA TYR A 93 12.44 -6.59 -0.24
C TYR A 93 11.79 -6.48 1.13
N ALA A 94 12.06 -5.39 1.85
CA ALA A 94 11.48 -5.18 3.16
C ALA A 94 9.95 -5.10 3.08
N GLY A 95 9.43 -4.41 2.07
CA GLY A 95 7.99 -4.30 1.87
C GLY A 95 7.36 -5.67 1.57
N LEU A 96 8.02 -6.47 0.74
CA LEU A 96 7.51 -7.80 0.41
C LEU A 96 7.45 -8.69 1.64
N GLN A 97 8.42 -8.58 2.54
CA GLN A 97 8.41 -9.37 3.77
C GLN A 97 7.25 -9.01 4.68
N GLN A 98 6.79 -7.77 4.63
CA GLN A 98 5.68 -7.31 5.47
C GLN A 98 4.32 -7.54 4.82
N ALA A 99 4.28 -7.73 3.51
CA ALA A 99 3.02 -7.83 2.79
C ALA A 99 2.23 -9.05 3.23
N SER A 100 0.96 -8.85 3.53
CA SER A 100 0.07 -9.93 3.93
C SER A 100 -1.09 -10.12 2.95
N GLY A 101 -1.15 -9.32 1.91
CA GLY A 101 -2.24 -9.40 0.94
C GLY A 101 -2.13 -10.57 -0.02
N ASP A 102 -3.24 -10.85 -0.66
CA ASP A 102 -3.31 -11.91 -1.68
C ASP A 102 -2.60 -11.49 -2.96
N LEU A 103 -2.57 -10.19 -3.20
CA LEU A 103 -1.92 -9.60 -4.35
C LEU A 103 -1.03 -8.49 -3.87
N VAL A 104 0.16 -8.38 -4.44
CA VAL A 104 1.11 -7.33 -4.08
C VAL A 104 1.35 -6.43 -5.29
N VAL A 105 1.21 -5.14 -5.08
CA VAL A 105 1.42 -4.14 -6.12
C VAL A 105 2.47 -3.17 -5.63
N VAL A 106 3.43 -2.83 -6.48
CA VAL A 106 4.44 -1.83 -6.16
C VAL A 106 4.09 -0.55 -6.90
N MET A 107 4.08 0.56 -6.19
CA MET A 107 3.78 1.86 -6.79
C MET A 107 4.80 2.89 -6.34
N ASP A 108 5.11 3.81 -7.25
CA ASP A 108 5.95 4.95 -6.90
C ASP A 108 5.07 6.12 -6.43
N ALA A 109 5.53 6.81 -5.39
CA ALA A 109 4.73 7.88 -4.80
C ALA A 109 4.60 9.11 -5.70
N ASP A 110 5.48 9.26 -6.68
CA ASP A 110 5.45 10.43 -7.56
C ASP A 110 4.35 10.39 -8.62
N LEU A 111 3.55 9.32 -8.65
CA LEU A 111 2.42 9.21 -9.57
C LEU A 111 2.79 9.42 -11.04
N GLN A 112 3.95 8.93 -11.45
CA GLN A 112 4.32 8.99 -12.86
C GLN A 112 3.30 8.26 -13.71
N ASP A 113 2.76 7.17 -13.18
CA ASP A 113 1.68 6.45 -13.85
C ASP A 113 0.36 6.87 -13.20
N PRO A 114 -0.60 7.39 -13.97
CA PRO A 114 -1.86 7.80 -13.37
C PRO A 114 -2.55 6.64 -12.66
N PRO A 115 -3.05 6.86 -11.44
CA PRO A 115 -3.69 5.78 -10.70
C PRO A 115 -4.90 5.17 -11.40
N ASN A 116 -5.55 5.90 -12.27
CA ASN A 116 -6.70 5.36 -13.00
C ASN A 116 -6.32 4.22 -13.94
N LEU A 117 -5.04 4.04 -14.23
CA LEU A 117 -4.60 2.89 -15.01
C LEU A 117 -4.71 1.59 -14.24
N LEU A 118 -4.85 1.68 -12.94
CA LEU A 118 -5.06 0.48 -12.11
C LEU A 118 -6.44 -0.11 -12.27
N LEU A 119 -7.35 0.68 -12.75
CA LEU A 119 -8.73 0.25 -12.95
C LEU A 119 -8.90 -0.48 -14.27
#